data_f1992efcf88705686476b5e83d130319
#
_entry.id   f1992efcf88705686476b5e83d130319
#
_cell.length_a   1.000
_cell.length_b   1.000
_cell.length_c   1.000
_cell.angle_alpha   90.00
_cell.angle_beta   90.00
_cell.angle_gamma   90.00
#
_symmetry.space_group_name_H-M   'P 1'
#
loop_
_entity.id
_entity.type
_entity.pdbx_description
1 polymer ?
#
loop_
_entity_poly.entity_id
_entity_poly.type
_entity_poly.pdbx_seq_one_letter_code
_entity_poly.pdbx_strand_id
1 'polypeptide(L)'
;MAERLANLPENADQRKSPFAERIKLQNAWLNLPLLPTTNIGSFPQTTAIRHARAAFKKGELSLADYETAMKKEIEFVVREQEKLDLDVLVHGEAERNDMVEYFGELLDGFAFTKFGWVQSYGSRCVKPPVIYGDVTRPEPMTVRWSQYAQSLTNKVMKGMLTGPVTILQWSFVRNDISRETVCKQIAVALSDEVLDLEKAGIKVIQIDEPAIREGLPLKRADWDAYLKWAGEAFRLSSMGCQDDTQIHTHMCYSEFNDILPAIAALDADVITIETSRSDMELLTAFGDFKYPNDIGPGVYDIHSPRVPAAEEIEHLLHKALQVVPKERLWVNPDCGLKTRGWPETIAALKVMVDVTKKLRAELA
;
A
#
# COMPACT_ATOMS: atom_id res chain seq x y z
N MET A 1 -14.03 4.74 -21.51
CA MET A 1 -13.53 5.43 -20.30
C MET A 1 -13.86 6.91 -20.27
N ALA A 2 -13.67 7.67 -21.36
CA ALA A 2 -14.01 9.11 -21.40
C ALA A 2 -15.46 9.40 -20.99
N GLU A 3 -16.42 8.65 -21.52
CA GLU A 3 -17.85 8.76 -21.14
C GLU A 3 -18.08 8.45 -19.65
N ARG A 4 -17.39 7.47 -19.11
CA ARG A 4 -17.48 7.10 -17.69
C ARG A 4 -16.99 8.24 -16.80
N LEU A 5 -15.86 8.89 -17.16
CA LEU A 5 -15.35 10.05 -16.42
C LEU A 5 -16.31 11.25 -16.50
N ALA A 6 -16.90 11.50 -17.67
CA ALA A 6 -17.85 12.60 -17.86
C ALA A 6 -19.16 12.43 -17.08
N ASN A 7 -19.52 11.19 -16.76
CA ASN A 7 -20.75 10.84 -16.03
C ASN A 7 -20.51 10.56 -14.53
N LEU A 8 -19.31 10.83 -13.99
CA LEU A 8 -19.08 10.69 -12.56
C LEU A 8 -20.00 11.67 -11.77
N PRO A 9 -20.58 11.22 -10.65
CA PRO A 9 -21.27 12.10 -9.73
C PRO A 9 -20.37 13.26 -9.26
N GLU A 10 -20.94 14.41 -8.96
CA GLU A 10 -20.20 15.61 -8.53
C GLU A 10 -19.29 15.35 -7.32
N ASN A 11 -19.71 14.45 -6.41
CA ASN A 11 -18.96 14.07 -5.19
C ASN A 11 -18.41 12.63 -5.26
N ALA A 12 -18.08 12.15 -6.45
CA ALA A 12 -17.61 10.77 -6.65
C ALA A 12 -16.31 10.47 -5.87
N ASP A 13 -15.49 11.47 -5.63
CA ASP A 13 -14.23 11.36 -4.88
C ASP A 13 -14.41 11.51 -3.35
N GLN A 14 -15.64 11.58 -2.84
CA GLN A 14 -15.90 11.73 -1.42
C GLN A 14 -16.43 10.42 -0.80
N ARG A 15 -15.92 10.11 0.39
CA ARG A 15 -16.51 9.06 1.24
C ARG A 15 -17.86 9.55 1.77
N LYS A 16 -18.78 8.63 2.03
CA LYS A 16 -20.13 8.93 2.49
C LYS A 16 -20.16 9.67 3.82
N SER A 17 -19.26 9.30 4.74
CA SER A 17 -19.15 9.91 6.07
C SER A 17 -17.71 10.38 6.34
N PRO A 18 -17.52 11.39 7.22
CA PRO A 18 -16.19 11.81 7.64
C PRO A 18 -15.48 10.72 8.44
N PHE A 19 -14.14 10.76 8.52
CA PHE A 19 -13.31 9.78 9.23
C PHE A 19 -13.82 9.47 10.66
N ALA A 20 -14.20 10.49 11.43
CA ALA A 20 -14.66 10.32 12.80
C ALA A 20 -15.89 9.40 12.95
N GLU A 21 -16.70 9.26 11.90
CA GLU A 21 -17.83 8.32 11.87
C GLU A 21 -17.38 6.96 11.28
N ARG A 22 -16.58 6.97 10.22
CA ARG A 22 -16.06 5.75 9.60
C ARG A 22 -15.27 4.89 10.58
N ILE A 23 -14.37 5.50 11.36
CA ILE A 23 -13.52 4.76 12.32
C ILE A 23 -14.33 4.02 13.38
N LYS A 24 -15.50 4.55 13.79
CA LYS A 24 -16.40 3.85 14.73
C LYS A 24 -16.97 2.57 14.11
N LEU A 25 -17.41 2.64 12.85
CA LEU A 25 -17.93 1.49 12.13
C LEU A 25 -16.82 0.45 11.87
N GLN A 26 -15.63 0.92 11.49
CA GLN A 26 -14.46 0.08 11.23
C GLN A 26 -14.01 -0.65 12.51
N ASN A 27 -13.85 0.06 13.61
CA ASN A 27 -13.44 -0.52 14.89
C ASN A 27 -14.47 -1.53 15.45
N ALA A 28 -15.75 -1.33 15.17
CA ALA A 28 -16.82 -2.22 15.65
C ALA A 28 -16.68 -3.67 15.13
N TRP A 29 -16.21 -3.85 13.87
CA TRP A 29 -16.02 -5.19 13.32
C TRP A 29 -14.56 -5.65 13.35
N LEU A 30 -13.58 -4.73 13.20
CA LEU A 30 -12.15 -5.08 13.25
C LEU A 30 -11.75 -5.64 14.60
N ASN A 31 -12.28 -5.04 15.68
CA ASN A 31 -12.00 -5.44 17.07
C ASN A 31 -10.49 -5.69 17.31
N LEU A 32 -9.63 -4.80 16.78
CA LEU A 32 -8.20 -4.88 16.93
C LEU A 32 -7.75 -4.38 18.31
N PRO A 33 -6.61 -4.88 18.83
CA PRO A 33 -6.03 -4.35 20.06
C PRO A 33 -5.49 -2.94 19.84
N LEU A 34 -5.14 -2.22 20.92
CA LEU A 34 -4.32 -1.00 20.81
C LEU A 34 -3.03 -1.28 20.06
N LEU A 35 -2.51 -0.29 19.32
CA LEU A 35 -1.29 -0.42 18.53
C LEU A 35 -1.35 -1.62 17.56
N PRO A 36 -2.34 -1.72 16.65
CA PRO A 36 -2.46 -2.87 15.78
C PRO A 36 -1.19 -3.10 14.95
N THR A 37 -0.73 -4.35 14.89
CA THR A 37 0.46 -4.71 14.13
C THR A 37 0.10 -5.19 12.72
N THR A 38 0.84 -4.71 11.72
CA THR A 38 0.66 -5.12 10.32
C THR A 38 2.00 -5.07 9.57
N ASN A 39 2.02 -5.57 8.34
CA ASN A 39 3.10 -5.32 7.37
C ASN A 39 2.59 -4.38 6.27
N ILE A 40 3.51 -3.75 5.53
CA ILE A 40 3.14 -2.85 4.43
C ILE A 40 2.52 -3.65 3.28
N GLY A 41 3.16 -4.74 2.81
CA GLY A 41 2.59 -5.58 1.75
C GLY A 41 3.46 -6.75 1.36
N SER A 42 4.69 -6.50 0.90
CA SER A 42 5.57 -7.53 0.38
C SER A 42 6.27 -8.34 1.47
N PHE A 43 6.54 -9.61 1.16
CA PHE A 43 7.42 -10.50 1.90
C PHE A 43 8.62 -10.94 1.02
N PRO A 44 9.64 -11.64 1.55
CA PRO A 44 10.83 -12.01 0.81
C PRO A 44 10.54 -12.69 -0.52
N GLN A 45 11.09 -12.14 -1.60
CA GLN A 45 10.97 -12.66 -2.95
C GLN A 45 12.09 -13.67 -3.22
N THR A 46 11.81 -14.94 -2.92
CA THR A 46 12.78 -16.03 -3.07
C THR A 46 13.17 -16.30 -4.53
N THR A 47 14.27 -17.02 -4.73
CA THR A 47 14.67 -17.48 -6.06
C THR A 47 13.60 -18.36 -6.71
N ALA A 48 12.91 -19.19 -5.91
CA ALA A 48 11.82 -20.07 -6.38
C ALA A 48 10.65 -19.25 -6.95
N ILE A 49 10.21 -18.20 -6.25
CA ILE A 49 9.17 -17.28 -6.72
C ILE A 49 9.57 -16.63 -8.05
N ARG A 50 10.80 -16.11 -8.13
CA ARG A 50 11.32 -15.45 -9.34
C ARG A 50 11.39 -16.40 -10.53
N HIS A 51 11.83 -17.65 -10.30
CA HIS A 51 11.86 -18.68 -11.33
C HIS A 51 10.46 -19.06 -11.82
N ALA A 52 9.48 -19.25 -10.90
CA ALA A 52 8.11 -19.56 -11.28
C ALA A 52 7.48 -18.46 -12.16
N ARG A 53 7.67 -17.17 -11.78
CA ARG A 53 7.20 -16.04 -12.61
C ARG A 53 7.90 -16.00 -13.97
N ALA A 54 9.22 -16.20 -14.01
CA ALA A 54 9.96 -16.19 -15.26
C ALA A 54 9.57 -17.36 -16.20
N ALA A 55 9.39 -18.55 -15.65
CA ALA A 55 8.94 -19.74 -16.39
C ALA A 55 7.51 -19.54 -16.96
N PHE A 56 6.61 -18.98 -16.15
CA PHE A 56 5.27 -18.64 -16.61
C PHE A 56 5.28 -17.61 -17.75
N LYS A 57 6.03 -16.51 -17.61
CA LYS A 57 6.18 -15.48 -18.67
C LYS A 57 6.76 -16.04 -19.96
N LYS A 58 7.57 -17.09 -19.91
CA LYS A 58 8.13 -17.77 -21.10
C LYS A 58 7.24 -18.84 -21.67
N GLY A 59 6.11 -19.17 -21.04
CA GLY A 59 5.22 -20.28 -21.42
C GLY A 59 5.80 -21.67 -21.07
N GLU A 60 6.80 -21.75 -20.21
CA GLU A 60 7.43 -22.99 -19.72
C GLU A 60 6.62 -23.60 -18.54
N LEU A 61 5.76 -22.81 -17.91
CA LEU A 61 4.89 -23.21 -16.81
C LEU A 61 3.43 -22.92 -17.18
N SER A 62 2.54 -23.86 -16.94
CA SER A 62 1.10 -23.65 -17.16
C SER A 62 0.52 -22.63 -16.16
N LEU A 63 -0.60 -21.99 -16.50
CA LEU A 63 -1.30 -21.08 -15.58
C LEU A 63 -1.69 -21.80 -14.27
N ALA A 64 -2.17 -23.04 -14.35
CA ALA A 64 -2.58 -23.83 -13.18
C ALA A 64 -1.39 -24.13 -12.25
N ASP A 65 -0.25 -24.49 -12.82
CA ASP A 65 0.96 -24.77 -12.04
C ASP A 65 1.54 -23.48 -11.43
N TYR A 66 1.50 -22.37 -12.19
CA TYR A 66 1.89 -21.06 -11.69
C TYR A 66 1.02 -20.61 -10.52
N GLU A 67 -0.31 -20.72 -10.67
CA GLU A 67 -1.24 -20.37 -9.57
C GLU A 67 -1.02 -21.25 -8.34
N THR A 68 -0.75 -22.53 -8.53
CA THR A 68 -0.43 -23.48 -7.46
C THR A 68 0.86 -23.06 -6.74
N ALA A 69 1.89 -22.66 -7.48
CA ALA A 69 3.14 -22.16 -6.89
C ALA A 69 2.91 -20.87 -6.07
N MET A 70 2.15 -19.91 -6.61
CA MET A 70 1.85 -18.67 -5.90
C MET A 70 1.00 -18.91 -4.64
N LYS A 71 -0.01 -19.78 -4.71
CA LYS A 71 -0.82 -20.16 -3.54
C LYS A 71 0.01 -20.78 -2.42
N LYS A 72 1.00 -21.57 -2.76
CA LYS A 72 1.94 -22.18 -1.80
C LYS A 72 2.76 -21.14 -1.05
N GLU A 73 3.23 -20.13 -1.78
CA GLU A 73 3.97 -19.00 -1.17
C GLU A 73 3.05 -18.14 -0.30
N ILE A 74 1.84 -17.85 -0.76
CA ILE A 74 0.83 -17.11 0.02
C ILE A 74 0.49 -17.86 1.31
N GLU A 75 0.27 -19.17 1.26
CA GLU A 75 0.02 -19.99 2.44
C GLU A 75 1.18 -19.92 3.43
N PHE A 76 2.41 -20.06 2.95
CA PHE A 76 3.60 -19.94 3.79
C PHE A 76 3.68 -18.57 4.47
N VAL A 77 3.46 -17.48 3.73
CA VAL A 77 3.45 -16.11 4.26
C VAL A 77 2.36 -15.92 5.32
N VAL A 78 1.14 -16.42 5.08
CA VAL A 78 0.05 -16.32 6.06
C VAL A 78 0.40 -17.08 7.34
N ARG A 79 0.92 -18.31 7.23
CA ARG A 79 1.30 -19.11 8.41
C ARG A 79 2.44 -18.47 9.21
N GLU A 80 3.42 -17.87 8.56
CA GLU A 80 4.49 -17.17 9.28
C GLU A 80 3.96 -15.93 10.01
N GLN A 81 3.06 -15.17 9.40
CA GLN A 81 2.40 -14.02 10.07
C GLN A 81 1.53 -14.47 11.26
N GLU A 82 0.81 -15.58 11.16
CA GLU A 82 0.05 -16.16 12.28
C GLU A 82 0.96 -16.58 13.43
N LYS A 83 2.09 -17.25 13.14
CA LYS A 83 3.08 -17.63 14.15
C LYS A 83 3.70 -16.43 14.86
N LEU A 84 3.91 -15.35 14.14
CA LEU A 84 4.39 -14.08 14.67
C LEU A 84 3.30 -13.33 15.44
N ASP A 85 2.06 -13.72 15.27
CA ASP A 85 0.86 -13.10 15.85
C ASP A 85 0.66 -11.64 15.45
N LEU A 86 0.89 -11.33 14.16
CA LEU A 86 0.46 -10.06 13.58
C LEU A 86 -1.07 -9.94 13.62
N ASP A 87 -1.58 -8.72 13.80
CA ASP A 87 -3.03 -8.48 13.94
C ASP A 87 -3.74 -8.41 12.58
N VAL A 88 -3.18 -7.67 11.62
CA VAL A 88 -3.68 -7.54 10.26
C VAL A 88 -2.64 -8.09 9.30
N LEU A 89 -3.04 -9.09 8.50
CA LEU A 89 -2.15 -9.85 7.64
C LEU A 89 -2.19 -9.35 6.19
N VAL A 90 -1.16 -9.68 5.43
CA VAL A 90 -1.08 -9.43 3.99
C VAL A 90 -0.78 -10.74 3.27
N HIS A 91 -1.12 -10.84 1.97
CA HIS A 91 -0.84 -12.06 1.19
C HIS A 91 0.63 -12.21 0.76
N GLY A 92 1.44 -11.13 0.86
CA GLY A 92 2.88 -11.15 0.64
C GLY A 92 3.38 -10.87 -0.76
N GLU A 93 2.49 -10.68 -1.74
CA GLU A 93 2.78 -10.20 -3.10
C GLU A 93 3.72 -11.11 -3.92
N ALA A 94 3.67 -12.44 -3.73
CA ALA A 94 4.52 -13.38 -4.44
C ALA A 94 4.37 -13.28 -5.97
N GLU A 95 3.17 -12.95 -6.46
CA GLU A 95 2.85 -12.81 -7.88
C GLU A 95 3.44 -11.55 -8.53
N ARG A 96 3.89 -10.56 -7.73
CA ARG A 96 4.29 -9.23 -8.22
C ARG A 96 5.81 -9.09 -8.35
N ASN A 97 6.29 -8.80 -9.55
CA ASN A 97 7.69 -8.41 -9.76
C ASN A 97 7.91 -6.96 -9.27
N ASP A 98 7.05 -6.06 -9.72
CA ASP A 98 7.05 -4.64 -9.39
C ASP A 98 5.63 -4.15 -9.19
N MET A 99 5.44 -3.14 -8.33
CA MET A 99 4.12 -2.65 -7.98
C MET A 99 3.41 -1.90 -9.12
N VAL A 100 4.11 -1.37 -10.11
CA VAL A 100 3.54 -0.70 -11.28
C VAL A 100 3.45 -1.65 -12.47
N GLU A 101 4.50 -2.46 -12.72
CA GLU A 101 4.51 -3.46 -13.78
C GLU A 101 3.32 -4.42 -13.64
N TYR A 102 3.05 -4.92 -12.42
CA TYR A 102 1.96 -5.86 -12.18
C TYR A 102 0.59 -5.31 -12.60
N PHE A 103 0.26 -4.10 -12.17
CA PHE A 103 -1.03 -3.49 -12.51
C PHE A 103 -1.11 -3.08 -13.97
N GLY A 104 -0.02 -2.54 -14.53
CA GLY A 104 0.02 -2.20 -15.96
C GLY A 104 -0.12 -3.41 -16.88
N GLU A 105 0.33 -4.61 -16.48
CA GLU A 105 0.12 -5.86 -17.25
C GLU A 105 -1.35 -6.33 -17.23
N LEU A 106 -2.16 -5.86 -16.28
CA LEU A 106 -3.56 -6.28 -16.09
C LEU A 106 -4.58 -5.20 -16.49
N LEU A 107 -4.11 -4.00 -16.80
CA LEU A 107 -4.93 -2.89 -17.27
C LEU A 107 -4.80 -2.75 -18.79
N ASP A 108 -5.89 -2.44 -19.47
CA ASP A 108 -5.86 -2.02 -20.87
C ASP A 108 -5.26 -0.62 -21.02
N GLY A 109 -4.74 -0.32 -22.19
CA GLY A 109 -4.10 0.97 -22.51
C GLY A 109 -2.62 1.03 -22.13
N PHE A 110 -2.04 -0.07 -21.65
CA PHE A 110 -0.63 -0.20 -21.28
C PHE A 110 0.14 -1.10 -22.24
N ALA A 111 1.39 -0.76 -22.49
CA ALA A 111 2.34 -1.59 -23.23
C ALA A 111 3.67 -1.66 -22.48
N PHE A 112 4.44 -2.73 -22.74
CA PHE A 112 5.75 -2.95 -22.14
C PHE A 112 6.79 -3.21 -23.22
N THR A 113 7.99 -2.63 -23.04
CA THR A 113 9.13 -2.97 -23.87
C THR A 113 9.75 -4.29 -23.42
N LYS A 114 10.40 -5.00 -24.34
CA LYS A 114 11.10 -6.24 -23.99
C LYS A 114 12.37 -6.00 -23.17
N PHE A 115 13.10 -4.93 -23.44
CA PHE A 115 14.43 -4.67 -22.88
C PHE A 115 14.59 -3.27 -22.27
N GLY A 116 13.52 -2.50 -22.14
CA GLY A 116 13.54 -1.13 -21.59
C GLY A 116 13.69 -1.10 -20.07
N TRP A 117 14.74 -1.74 -19.55
CA TRP A 117 15.04 -1.73 -18.12
C TRP A 117 15.57 -0.36 -17.68
N VAL A 118 15.05 0.13 -16.58
CA VAL A 118 15.47 1.36 -15.91
C VAL A 118 15.87 1.00 -14.48
N GLN A 119 16.98 1.58 -14.04
CA GLN A 119 17.37 1.45 -12.63
C GLN A 119 16.37 2.22 -11.76
N SER A 120 15.85 1.54 -10.76
CA SER A 120 14.99 2.10 -9.75
C SER A 120 15.81 2.38 -8.48
N TYR A 121 15.31 2.00 -7.30
CA TYR A 121 16.02 2.20 -6.05
C TYR A 121 17.11 1.14 -5.83
N GLY A 122 18.30 1.57 -5.44
CA GLY A 122 19.45 0.68 -5.20
C GLY A 122 19.83 -0.11 -6.44
N SER A 123 19.89 -1.43 -6.34
CA SER A 123 20.20 -2.36 -7.43
C SER A 123 18.98 -2.87 -8.20
N ARG A 124 17.78 -2.39 -7.87
CA ARG A 124 16.54 -2.80 -8.54
C ARG A 124 16.47 -2.21 -9.96
N CYS A 125 16.08 -3.07 -10.90
CA CYS A 125 15.69 -2.65 -12.24
C CYS A 125 14.21 -2.96 -12.47
N VAL A 126 13.52 -2.03 -13.10
CA VAL A 126 12.11 -2.13 -13.47
C VAL A 126 11.94 -1.85 -14.97
N LYS A 127 10.83 -2.28 -15.53
CA LYS A 127 10.40 -1.88 -16.88
C LYS A 127 9.18 -0.96 -16.72
N PRO A 128 9.37 0.36 -16.81
CA PRO A 128 8.25 1.28 -16.76
C PRO A 128 7.26 0.98 -17.89
N PRO A 129 5.95 0.93 -17.59
CA PRO A 129 4.94 0.78 -18.64
C PRO A 129 4.89 2.01 -19.53
N VAL A 130 4.32 1.83 -20.73
CA VAL A 130 3.95 2.90 -21.65
C VAL A 130 2.43 2.96 -21.71
N ILE A 131 1.84 4.04 -21.25
CA ILE A 131 0.40 4.30 -21.36
C ILE A 131 0.17 4.93 -22.73
N TYR A 132 -0.47 4.20 -23.64
CA TYR A 132 -0.69 4.61 -25.03
C TYR A 132 -2.16 4.81 -25.39
N GLY A 133 -3.08 4.32 -24.54
CA GLY A 133 -4.51 4.36 -24.78
C GLY A 133 -5.30 4.74 -23.54
N ASP A 134 -6.63 4.72 -23.65
CA ASP A 134 -7.51 4.86 -22.48
C ASP A 134 -7.32 3.67 -21.54
N VAL A 135 -7.28 3.96 -20.25
CA VAL A 135 -7.07 2.92 -19.23
C VAL A 135 -8.41 2.32 -18.82
N THR A 136 -8.52 1.00 -18.91
CA THR A 136 -9.67 0.24 -18.39
C THR A 136 -9.20 -1.01 -17.65
N ARG A 137 -10.03 -1.54 -16.76
CA ARG A 137 -9.79 -2.79 -16.05
C ARG A 137 -10.70 -3.87 -16.63
N PRO A 138 -10.18 -4.80 -17.46
CA PRO A 138 -11.00 -5.85 -18.07
C PRO A 138 -11.47 -6.91 -17.07
N GLU A 139 -10.63 -7.25 -16.08
CA GLU A 139 -10.85 -8.34 -15.14
C GLU A 139 -10.33 -7.98 -13.73
N PRO A 140 -10.80 -8.64 -12.64
CA PRO A 140 -10.23 -8.50 -11.31
C PRO A 140 -8.74 -8.83 -11.26
N MET A 141 -7.95 -7.98 -10.62
CA MET A 141 -6.49 -8.06 -10.65
C MET A 141 -5.91 -8.80 -9.43
N THR A 142 -6.42 -8.51 -8.22
CA THR A 142 -5.85 -8.97 -6.95
C THR A 142 -6.83 -9.78 -6.11
N VAL A 143 -8.12 -9.71 -6.42
CA VAL A 143 -9.21 -10.31 -5.63
C VAL A 143 -8.96 -11.79 -5.34
N ARG A 144 -8.59 -12.58 -6.34
CA ARG A 144 -8.35 -14.03 -6.20
C ARG A 144 -7.26 -14.38 -5.18
N TRP A 145 -6.20 -13.55 -5.13
CA TRP A 145 -5.08 -13.76 -4.23
C TRP A 145 -5.45 -13.37 -2.79
N SER A 146 -6.12 -12.23 -2.63
CA SER A 146 -6.60 -11.75 -1.34
C SER A 146 -7.66 -12.69 -0.74
N GLN A 147 -8.61 -13.18 -1.56
CA GLN A 147 -9.61 -14.16 -1.12
C GLN A 147 -8.96 -15.49 -0.72
N TYR A 148 -7.99 -15.98 -1.50
CA TYR A 148 -7.28 -17.20 -1.14
C TYR A 148 -6.55 -17.02 0.19
N ALA A 149 -5.81 -15.92 0.37
CA ALA A 149 -5.13 -15.62 1.62
C ALA A 149 -6.11 -15.53 2.80
N GLN A 150 -7.25 -14.84 2.63
CA GLN A 150 -8.28 -14.75 3.68
C GLN A 150 -8.90 -16.12 4.01
N SER A 151 -9.02 -17.01 3.04
CA SER A 151 -9.56 -18.37 3.29
C SER A 151 -8.66 -19.24 4.17
N LEU A 152 -7.40 -18.86 4.35
CA LEU A 152 -6.43 -19.57 5.17
C LEU A 152 -6.44 -19.16 6.64
N THR A 153 -7.08 -18.05 7.00
CA THR A 153 -6.97 -17.46 8.34
C THR A 153 -8.27 -16.80 8.79
N ASN A 154 -8.47 -16.77 10.11
CA ASN A 154 -9.54 -16.00 10.76
C ASN A 154 -9.11 -14.56 11.09
N LYS A 155 -7.84 -14.21 10.94
CA LYS A 155 -7.34 -12.84 11.10
C LYS A 155 -7.74 -11.99 9.90
N VAL A 156 -7.75 -10.68 10.08
CA VAL A 156 -8.08 -9.74 9.01
C VAL A 156 -6.99 -9.75 7.94
N MET A 157 -7.39 -9.93 6.69
CA MET A 157 -6.51 -9.82 5.53
C MET A 157 -6.63 -8.44 4.89
N LYS A 158 -5.49 -7.80 4.64
CA LYS A 158 -5.40 -6.52 3.95
C LYS A 158 -5.15 -6.72 2.46
N GLY A 159 -6.04 -6.18 1.61
CA GLY A 159 -5.85 -6.10 0.17
C GLY A 159 -4.83 -5.02 -0.18
N MET A 160 -4.02 -5.26 -1.22
CA MET A 160 -2.88 -4.41 -1.58
C MET A 160 -2.99 -3.92 -3.02
N LEU A 161 -3.04 -2.61 -3.21
CA LEU A 161 -3.10 -1.96 -4.52
C LEU A 161 -2.00 -0.89 -4.63
N THR A 162 -1.60 -0.58 -5.86
CA THR A 162 -0.82 0.62 -6.16
C THR A 162 -1.77 1.72 -6.58
N GLY A 163 -1.58 2.92 -6.07
CA GLY A 163 -2.44 4.06 -6.32
C GLY A 163 -2.28 4.67 -7.72
N PRO A 164 -3.27 5.44 -8.16
CA PRO A 164 -3.33 5.96 -9.52
C PRO A 164 -2.21 6.95 -9.84
N VAL A 165 -1.79 7.75 -8.87
CA VAL A 165 -0.71 8.71 -9.05
C VAL A 165 0.62 8.00 -9.25
N THR A 166 0.89 6.97 -8.46
CA THR A 166 2.12 6.17 -8.58
C THR A 166 2.17 5.40 -9.90
N ILE A 167 1.07 4.76 -10.32
CA ILE A 167 0.99 4.10 -11.62
C ILE A 167 1.27 5.09 -12.75
N LEU A 168 0.69 6.29 -12.69
CA LEU A 168 0.94 7.35 -13.66
C LEU A 168 2.39 7.80 -13.67
N GLN A 169 2.94 8.16 -12.49
CA GLN A 169 4.26 8.80 -12.39
C GLN A 169 5.40 7.86 -12.78
N TRP A 170 5.27 6.57 -12.50
CA TRP A 170 6.27 5.56 -12.85
C TRP A 170 6.02 4.89 -14.21
N SER A 171 5.22 5.55 -15.06
CA SER A 171 4.95 5.15 -16.44
C SER A 171 5.37 6.26 -17.43
N PHE A 172 5.64 5.87 -18.68
CA PHE A 172 5.69 6.81 -19.79
C PHE A 172 4.24 7.09 -20.22
N VAL A 173 3.81 8.34 -20.11
CA VAL A 173 2.40 8.69 -20.28
C VAL A 173 2.16 9.30 -21.65
N ARG A 174 1.05 8.92 -22.32
CA ARG A 174 0.54 9.55 -23.54
C ARG A 174 0.39 11.07 -23.35
N ASN A 175 0.48 11.85 -24.41
CA ASN A 175 0.50 13.32 -24.37
C ASN A 175 -0.63 13.99 -25.15
N ASP A 176 -1.58 13.22 -25.67
CA ASP A 176 -2.75 13.72 -26.42
C ASP A 176 -3.91 14.13 -25.49
N ILE A 177 -3.90 13.67 -24.23
CA ILE A 177 -4.78 14.13 -23.15
C ILE A 177 -3.95 14.51 -21.91
N SER A 178 -4.56 15.22 -20.97
CA SER A 178 -3.85 15.68 -19.78
C SER A 178 -3.44 14.51 -18.86
N ARG A 179 -2.33 14.65 -18.13
CA ARG A 179 -1.91 13.69 -17.10
C ARG A 179 -2.97 13.48 -16.02
N GLU A 180 -3.68 14.56 -15.65
CA GLU A 180 -4.84 14.50 -14.74
C GLU A 180 -5.91 13.56 -15.28
N THR A 181 -6.29 13.68 -16.57
CA THR A 181 -7.29 12.80 -17.18
C THR A 181 -6.84 11.34 -17.16
N VAL A 182 -5.58 11.05 -17.52
CA VAL A 182 -5.04 9.68 -17.47
C VAL A 182 -5.05 9.16 -16.04
N CYS A 183 -4.67 9.97 -15.06
CA CYS A 183 -4.68 9.58 -13.64
C CYS A 183 -6.10 9.22 -13.16
N LYS A 184 -7.09 10.03 -13.52
CA LYS A 184 -8.49 9.77 -13.21
C LYS A 184 -9.03 8.51 -13.90
N GLN A 185 -8.57 8.18 -15.12
CA GLN A 185 -8.89 6.90 -15.76
C GLN A 185 -8.35 5.72 -14.94
N ILE A 186 -7.09 5.78 -14.50
CA ILE A 186 -6.49 4.76 -13.64
C ILE A 186 -7.27 4.64 -12.32
N ALA A 187 -7.61 5.78 -11.69
CA ALA A 187 -8.37 5.81 -10.44
C ALA A 187 -9.72 5.11 -10.54
N VAL A 188 -10.47 5.38 -11.61
CA VAL A 188 -11.76 4.74 -11.87
C VAL A 188 -11.62 3.24 -12.15
N ALA A 189 -10.55 2.82 -12.84
CA ALA A 189 -10.25 1.41 -13.02
C ALA A 189 -9.91 0.71 -11.69
N LEU A 190 -9.17 1.40 -10.80
CA LEU A 190 -8.85 0.89 -9.46
C LEU A 190 -10.07 0.86 -8.54
N SER A 191 -11.01 1.79 -8.67
CA SER A 191 -12.25 1.76 -7.87
C SER A 191 -13.06 0.49 -8.10
N ASP A 192 -13.05 -0.04 -9.32
CA ASP A 192 -13.69 -1.35 -9.61
C ASP A 192 -13.00 -2.48 -8.85
N GLU A 193 -11.66 -2.44 -8.73
CA GLU A 193 -10.91 -3.42 -7.93
C GLU A 193 -11.22 -3.31 -6.45
N VAL A 194 -11.30 -2.08 -5.91
CA VAL A 194 -11.66 -1.84 -4.51
C VAL A 194 -13.05 -2.39 -4.20
N LEU A 195 -14.04 -2.14 -5.06
CA LEU A 195 -15.40 -2.64 -4.88
C LEU A 195 -15.48 -4.17 -4.97
N ASP A 196 -14.70 -4.78 -5.86
CA ASP A 196 -14.65 -6.24 -5.97
C ASP A 196 -13.93 -6.88 -4.77
N LEU A 197 -12.89 -6.24 -4.21
CA LEU A 197 -12.27 -6.67 -2.96
C LEU A 197 -13.25 -6.58 -1.79
N GLU A 198 -13.95 -5.46 -1.66
CA GLU A 198 -14.98 -5.26 -0.62
C GLU A 198 -16.08 -6.33 -0.73
N LYS A 199 -16.62 -6.55 -1.93
CA LYS A 199 -17.61 -7.58 -2.21
C LYS A 199 -17.10 -8.99 -1.89
N ALA A 200 -15.80 -9.23 -2.05
CA ALA A 200 -15.12 -10.46 -1.70
C ALA A 200 -14.88 -10.63 -0.19
N GLY A 201 -15.27 -9.65 0.62
CA GLY A 201 -15.10 -9.66 2.07
C GLY A 201 -13.76 -9.09 2.56
N ILE A 202 -12.95 -8.52 1.68
CA ILE A 202 -11.71 -7.83 2.04
C ILE A 202 -12.03 -6.37 2.36
N LYS A 203 -12.12 -6.04 3.63
CA LYS A 203 -12.55 -4.72 4.10
C LYS A 203 -11.44 -3.86 4.69
N VAL A 204 -10.19 -4.28 4.62
CA VAL A 204 -9.02 -3.43 4.80
C VAL A 204 -8.28 -3.43 3.47
N ILE A 205 -8.18 -2.27 2.83
CA ILE A 205 -7.61 -2.15 1.48
C ILE A 205 -6.58 -1.02 1.50
N GLN A 206 -5.34 -1.36 1.18
CA GLN A 206 -4.25 -0.39 1.09
C GLN A 206 -4.01 0.00 -0.37
N ILE A 207 -3.94 1.30 -0.62
CA ILE A 207 -3.70 1.91 -1.93
C ILE A 207 -2.44 2.77 -1.78
N ASP A 208 -1.30 2.28 -2.25
CA ASP A 208 0.00 2.87 -2.01
C ASP A 208 0.32 4.00 -2.98
N GLU A 209 0.74 5.14 -2.44
CA GLU A 209 1.05 6.36 -3.21
C GLU A 209 2.45 6.92 -2.92
N PRO A 210 3.52 6.13 -3.11
CA PRO A 210 4.89 6.62 -2.87
C PRO A 210 5.32 7.75 -3.80
N ALA A 211 4.69 7.92 -4.96
CA ALA A 211 5.14 8.86 -5.99
C ALA A 211 4.48 10.25 -5.94
N ILE A 212 3.61 10.54 -4.98
CA ILE A 212 2.94 11.87 -4.91
C ILE A 212 3.98 12.99 -4.78
N ARG A 213 4.92 12.86 -3.85
CA ARG A 213 5.95 13.87 -3.60
C ARG A 213 6.92 14.03 -4.77
N GLU A 214 7.37 12.93 -5.34
CA GLU A 214 8.31 12.93 -6.47
C GLU A 214 7.66 13.45 -7.75
N GLY A 215 6.34 13.35 -7.90
CA GLY A 215 5.58 13.86 -9.02
C GLY A 215 5.30 15.37 -9.00
N LEU A 216 5.74 16.09 -7.97
CA LEU A 216 5.54 17.54 -7.88
C LEU A 216 6.17 18.26 -9.08
N PRO A 217 5.46 19.21 -9.69
CA PRO A 217 6.02 20.04 -10.75
C PRO A 217 7.27 20.80 -10.30
N LEU A 218 8.18 21.09 -11.23
CA LEU A 218 9.39 21.88 -10.93
C LEU A 218 9.08 23.29 -10.42
N LYS A 219 7.98 23.89 -10.91
CA LYS A 219 7.57 25.22 -10.48
C LYS A 219 6.61 25.12 -9.29
N ARG A 220 6.98 25.75 -8.18
CA ARG A 220 6.15 25.79 -6.97
C ARG A 220 4.73 26.29 -7.22
N ALA A 221 4.57 27.25 -8.15
CA ALA A 221 3.26 27.79 -8.51
C ALA A 221 2.27 26.74 -9.08
N ASP A 222 2.78 25.61 -9.58
CA ASP A 222 1.96 24.55 -10.17
C ASP A 222 1.62 23.43 -9.16
N TRP A 223 2.16 23.50 -7.93
CA TRP A 223 1.99 22.45 -6.94
C TRP A 223 0.54 22.28 -6.49
N ASP A 224 -0.15 23.37 -6.20
CA ASP A 224 -1.53 23.32 -5.70
C ASP A 224 -2.46 22.65 -6.71
N ALA A 225 -2.31 22.97 -7.99
CA ALA A 225 -3.07 22.33 -9.05
C ALA A 225 -2.79 20.83 -9.16
N TYR A 226 -1.50 20.44 -9.10
CA TYR A 226 -1.09 19.04 -9.10
C TYR A 226 -1.63 18.28 -7.89
N LEU A 227 -1.40 18.80 -6.67
CA LEU A 227 -1.81 18.17 -5.43
C LEU A 227 -3.32 18.02 -5.33
N LYS A 228 -4.08 18.98 -5.88
CA LYS A 228 -5.53 18.90 -5.96
C LYS A 228 -5.98 17.70 -6.78
N TRP A 229 -5.58 17.60 -8.06
CA TRP A 229 -6.04 16.48 -8.89
C TRP A 229 -5.45 15.13 -8.48
N ALA A 230 -4.22 15.12 -7.90
CA ALA A 230 -3.63 13.90 -7.35
C ALA A 230 -4.45 13.36 -6.16
N GLY A 231 -4.86 14.25 -5.25
CA GLY A 231 -5.73 13.89 -4.13
C GLY A 231 -7.13 13.44 -4.59
N GLU A 232 -7.73 14.13 -5.56
CA GLU A 232 -8.97 13.70 -6.17
C GLU A 232 -8.86 12.30 -6.79
N ALA A 233 -7.78 12.01 -7.52
CA ALA A 233 -7.57 10.71 -8.14
C ALA A 233 -7.40 9.60 -7.08
N PHE A 234 -6.67 9.87 -5.99
CA PHE A 234 -6.58 8.91 -4.89
C PHE A 234 -7.97 8.61 -4.31
N ARG A 235 -8.76 9.63 -3.97
CA ARG A 235 -10.10 9.45 -3.40
C ARG A 235 -11.05 8.74 -4.38
N LEU A 236 -10.96 9.04 -5.69
CA LEU A 236 -11.70 8.32 -6.72
C LEU A 236 -11.39 6.81 -6.75
N SER A 237 -10.18 6.39 -6.41
CA SER A 237 -9.82 4.97 -6.39
C SER A 237 -10.54 4.15 -5.30
N SER A 238 -11.13 4.82 -4.31
CA SER A 238 -12.00 4.20 -3.30
C SER A 238 -13.48 4.61 -3.43
N MET A 239 -13.85 5.14 -4.60
CA MET A 239 -15.21 5.58 -4.90
C MET A 239 -16.24 4.47 -4.67
N GLY A 240 -17.27 4.79 -3.93
CA GLY A 240 -18.42 3.90 -3.70
C GLY A 240 -18.23 2.82 -2.64
N CYS A 241 -17.03 2.66 -2.05
CA CYS A 241 -16.84 1.72 -0.96
C CYS A 241 -17.62 2.15 0.30
N GLN A 242 -18.01 1.16 1.11
CA GLN A 242 -18.78 1.39 2.33
C GLN A 242 -17.91 2.02 3.42
N ASP A 243 -18.55 2.73 4.37
CA ASP A 243 -17.84 3.40 5.46
C ASP A 243 -17.14 2.45 6.43
N ASP A 244 -17.60 1.20 6.52
CA ASP A 244 -16.97 0.15 7.32
C ASP A 244 -15.77 -0.51 6.62
N THR A 245 -15.51 -0.19 5.35
CA THR A 245 -14.27 -0.55 4.65
C THR A 245 -13.19 0.47 4.98
N GLN A 246 -12.08 -0.01 5.55
CA GLN A 246 -10.95 0.81 5.96
C GLN A 246 -9.94 0.94 4.82
N ILE A 247 -9.69 2.18 4.40
CA ILE A 247 -8.74 2.49 3.34
C ILE A 247 -7.41 2.93 3.97
N HIS A 248 -6.37 2.17 3.68
CA HIS A 248 -5.00 2.50 4.02
C HIS A 248 -4.28 3.14 2.84
N THR A 249 -3.23 3.90 3.12
CA THR A 249 -2.21 4.30 2.14
C THR A 249 -0.82 4.16 2.73
N HIS A 250 0.18 4.07 1.86
CA HIS A 250 1.59 4.04 2.27
C HIS A 250 2.42 5.02 1.44
N MET A 251 3.33 5.72 2.11
CA MET A 251 4.29 6.61 1.49
C MET A 251 5.71 6.26 1.90
N CYS A 252 6.55 5.96 0.89
CA CYS A 252 7.96 5.65 1.07
C CYS A 252 8.83 6.90 0.91
N TYR A 253 9.96 6.96 1.61
CA TYR A 253 11.09 7.88 1.37
C TYR A 253 10.72 9.32 1.05
N SER A 254 9.68 9.85 1.64
CA SER A 254 9.18 11.18 1.32
C SER A 254 9.29 12.11 2.51
N GLU A 255 9.98 13.23 2.32
CA GLU A 255 9.88 14.40 3.19
C GLU A 255 8.67 15.22 2.73
N PHE A 256 7.50 14.98 3.30
CA PHE A 256 6.25 15.62 2.85
C PHE A 256 5.74 16.71 3.80
N ASN A 257 6.62 17.27 4.66
CA ASN A 257 6.24 18.31 5.59
C ASN A 257 5.65 19.55 4.88
N ASP A 258 6.13 19.85 3.67
CA ASP A 258 5.69 20.99 2.85
C ASP A 258 4.38 20.72 2.08
N ILE A 259 3.89 19.48 2.06
CA ILE A 259 2.63 19.07 1.40
C ILE A 259 1.68 18.32 2.34
N LEU A 260 1.93 18.36 3.65
CA LEU A 260 1.15 17.60 4.65
C LEU A 260 -0.37 17.89 4.62
N PRO A 261 -0.84 19.13 4.35
CA PRO A 261 -2.27 19.38 4.15
C PRO A 261 -2.86 18.59 2.98
N ALA A 262 -2.11 18.45 1.88
CA ALA A 262 -2.56 17.68 0.71
C ALA A 262 -2.55 16.17 1.01
N ILE A 263 -1.59 15.68 1.81
CA ILE A 263 -1.57 14.29 2.28
C ILE A 263 -2.78 14.00 3.18
N ALA A 264 -3.11 14.89 4.10
CA ALA A 264 -4.32 14.75 4.91
C ALA A 264 -5.60 14.77 4.07
N ALA A 265 -5.62 15.56 2.99
CA ALA A 265 -6.74 15.64 2.05
C ALA A 265 -6.94 14.38 1.19
N LEU A 266 -6.03 13.41 1.22
CA LEU A 266 -6.28 12.07 0.65
C LEU A 266 -7.42 11.36 1.37
N ASP A 267 -7.68 11.71 2.62
CA ASP A 267 -8.73 11.14 3.47
C ASP A 267 -8.65 9.61 3.61
N ALA A 268 -7.41 9.06 3.56
CA ALA A 268 -7.16 7.66 3.92
C ALA A 268 -7.43 7.45 5.41
N ASP A 269 -8.07 6.34 5.77
CA ASP A 269 -8.37 6.03 7.19
C ASP A 269 -7.08 5.80 8.00
N VAL A 270 -6.09 5.15 7.38
CA VAL A 270 -4.77 4.91 7.98
C VAL A 270 -3.68 5.28 6.97
N ILE A 271 -2.70 6.08 7.40
CA ILE A 271 -1.47 6.29 6.63
C ILE A 271 -0.29 5.58 7.30
N THR A 272 0.45 4.80 6.53
CA THR A 272 1.75 4.27 6.95
C THR A 272 2.88 5.02 6.27
N ILE A 273 3.94 5.33 7.03
CA ILE A 273 5.06 6.15 6.58
C ILE A 273 6.39 5.54 7.04
N GLU A 274 7.45 5.78 6.31
CA GLU A 274 8.81 5.37 6.70
C GLU A 274 9.42 6.41 7.63
N THR A 275 9.76 6.01 8.84
CA THR A 275 10.27 6.89 9.89
C THR A 275 11.45 6.34 10.66
N SER A 276 11.81 5.06 10.45
CA SER A 276 12.85 4.42 11.26
C SER A 276 14.23 5.10 11.10
N ARG A 277 14.58 5.53 9.89
CA ARG A 277 15.86 6.20 9.60
C ARG A 277 15.95 7.62 10.09
N SER A 278 14.82 8.33 10.15
CA SER A 278 14.74 9.71 10.62
C SER A 278 14.53 9.81 12.13
N ASP A 279 14.62 8.68 12.86
CA ASP A 279 14.36 8.63 14.29
C ASP A 279 13.04 9.33 14.69
N MET A 280 11.99 9.11 13.87
CA MET A 280 10.65 9.69 14.02
C MET A 280 10.56 11.22 13.82
N GLU A 281 11.60 11.89 13.31
CA GLU A 281 11.56 13.35 13.07
C GLU A 281 10.36 13.77 12.21
N LEU A 282 10.00 12.95 11.22
CA LEU A 282 8.87 13.22 10.35
C LEU A 282 7.53 13.33 11.11
N LEU A 283 7.38 12.60 12.21
CA LEU A 283 6.16 12.65 13.04
C LEU A 283 5.95 14.00 13.73
N THR A 284 7.00 14.79 13.96
CA THR A 284 6.87 16.13 14.56
C THR A 284 5.94 17.00 13.70
N ALA A 285 6.10 16.97 12.37
CA ALA A 285 5.22 17.70 11.46
C ALA A 285 3.76 17.22 11.53
N PHE A 286 3.54 15.91 11.70
CA PHE A 286 2.19 15.36 11.88
C PHE A 286 1.54 15.83 13.19
N GLY A 287 2.33 15.94 14.26
CA GLY A 287 1.87 16.47 15.55
C GLY A 287 1.52 17.95 15.50
N ASP A 288 2.38 18.75 14.91
CA ASP A 288 2.19 20.20 14.74
C ASP A 288 0.96 20.50 13.85
N PHE A 289 0.79 19.73 12.78
CA PHE A 289 -0.35 19.82 11.87
C PHE A 289 -1.64 19.25 12.49
N LYS A 290 -1.55 18.42 13.54
CA LYS A 290 -2.66 17.65 14.13
C LYS A 290 -3.34 16.76 13.08
N TYR A 291 -2.54 15.89 12.45
CA TYR A 291 -3.04 14.96 11.43
C TYR A 291 -4.31 14.25 11.91
N PRO A 292 -5.41 14.25 11.12
CA PRO A 292 -6.73 13.88 11.63
C PRO A 292 -6.95 12.36 11.78
N ASN A 293 -6.28 11.54 10.97
CA ASN A 293 -6.56 10.10 10.83
C ASN A 293 -5.48 9.23 11.51
N ASP A 294 -5.59 7.90 11.41
CA ASP A 294 -4.65 6.97 12.03
C ASP A 294 -3.29 6.97 11.31
N ILE A 295 -2.23 6.69 12.06
CA ILE A 295 -0.85 6.72 11.55
C ILE A 295 -0.11 5.44 11.96
N GLY A 296 0.59 4.82 11.01
CA GLY A 296 1.53 3.72 11.22
C GLY A 296 2.96 4.12 10.82
N PRO A 297 3.75 4.68 11.75
CA PRO A 297 5.15 4.96 11.48
C PRO A 297 5.97 3.67 11.46
N GLY A 298 6.89 3.52 10.49
CA GLY A 298 7.80 2.39 10.42
C GLY A 298 8.76 2.36 11.61
N VAL A 299 8.86 1.22 12.29
CA VAL A 299 9.62 1.09 13.53
C VAL A 299 10.96 0.37 13.37
N TYR A 300 11.26 -0.14 12.18
CA TYR A 300 12.61 -0.60 11.85
C TYR A 300 12.91 -0.52 10.36
N ASP A 301 14.19 -0.26 10.05
CA ASP A 301 14.73 -0.16 8.69
C ASP A 301 14.93 -1.55 8.08
N ILE A 302 14.12 -1.89 7.10
CA ILE A 302 14.21 -3.16 6.37
C ILE A 302 15.39 -3.22 5.37
N HIS A 303 16.02 -2.10 5.06
CA HIS A 303 17.15 -2.05 4.11
C HIS A 303 18.44 -2.59 4.71
N SER A 304 18.52 -2.63 6.04
CA SER A 304 19.59 -3.34 6.75
C SER A 304 19.17 -4.79 7.02
N PRO A 305 20.04 -5.81 6.77
CA PRO A 305 19.76 -7.18 7.17
C PRO A 305 19.85 -7.40 8.68
N ARG A 306 20.26 -6.38 9.43
CA ARG A 306 20.38 -6.43 10.88
C ARG A 306 18.98 -6.56 11.51
N VAL A 307 18.84 -7.49 12.45
CA VAL A 307 17.67 -7.57 13.30
C VAL A 307 17.74 -6.43 14.33
N PRO A 308 16.71 -5.57 14.45
CA PRO A 308 16.71 -4.50 15.44
C PRO A 308 16.70 -5.05 16.87
N ALA A 309 17.29 -4.33 17.81
CA ALA A 309 17.16 -4.62 19.23
C ALA A 309 15.76 -4.19 19.73
N ALA A 310 15.26 -4.87 20.77
CA ALA A 310 13.96 -4.54 21.36
C ALA A 310 13.90 -3.08 21.85
N GLU A 311 14.99 -2.60 22.47
CA GLU A 311 15.13 -1.25 22.99
C GLU A 311 15.04 -0.19 21.89
N GLU A 312 15.51 -0.49 20.68
CA GLU A 312 15.42 0.43 19.53
C GLU A 312 13.97 0.63 19.09
N ILE A 313 13.22 -0.47 18.96
CA ILE A 313 11.79 -0.41 18.59
C ILE A 313 10.97 0.24 19.69
N GLU A 314 11.24 -0.11 20.96
CA GLU A 314 10.59 0.49 22.13
C GLU A 314 10.78 2.01 22.17
N HIS A 315 12.02 2.46 21.94
CA HIS A 315 12.37 3.88 21.86
C HIS A 315 11.56 4.62 20.77
N LEU A 316 11.49 4.05 19.56
CA LEU A 316 10.74 4.64 18.45
C LEU A 316 9.23 4.69 18.73
N LEU A 317 8.67 3.65 19.34
CA LEU A 317 7.25 3.63 19.71
C LEU A 317 6.93 4.65 20.82
N HIS A 318 7.80 4.81 21.80
CA HIS A 318 7.63 5.86 22.81
C HIS A 318 7.68 7.27 22.21
N LYS A 319 8.56 7.51 21.24
CA LYS A 319 8.57 8.78 20.48
C LYS A 319 7.27 8.99 19.72
N ALA A 320 6.79 7.97 19.04
CA ALA A 320 5.53 8.04 18.31
C ALA A 320 4.35 8.37 19.24
N LEU A 321 4.29 7.76 20.42
CA LEU A 321 3.25 8.02 21.43
C LEU A 321 3.26 9.42 22.04
N GLN A 322 4.37 10.15 21.92
CA GLN A 322 4.41 11.56 22.33
C GLN A 322 3.64 12.47 21.33
N VAL A 323 3.46 12.01 20.11
CA VAL A 323 2.90 12.79 19.01
C VAL A 323 1.51 12.27 18.60
N VAL A 324 1.34 10.95 18.61
CA VAL A 324 0.11 10.27 18.15
C VAL A 324 -0.59 9.62 19.34
N PRO A 325 -1.90 9.86 19.53
CA PRO A 325 -2.68 9.14 20.53
C PRO A 325 -2.60 7.62 20.35
N LYS A 326 -2.51 6.88 21.46
CA LYS A 326 -2.35 5.43 21.45
C LYS A 326 -3.47 4.68 20.66
N GLU A 327 -4.65 5.26 20.63
CA GLU A 327 -5.83 4.72 19.94
C GLU A 327 -5.72 4.84 18.41
N ARG A 328 -4.79 5.69 17.92
CA ARG A 328 -4.62 6.01 16.51
C ARG A 328 -3.27 5.57 15.96
N LEU A 329 -2.46 4.92 16.79
CA LEU A 329 -1.12 4.47 16.42
C LEU A 329 -1.13 3.02 15.95
N TRP A 330 -0.70 2.78 14.71
CA TRP A 330 -0.42 1.45 14.16
C TRP A 330 1.07 1.13 14.26
N VAL A 331 1.42 -0.15 14.22
CA VAL A 331 2.82 -0.61 14.29
C VAL A 331 3.13 -1.47 13.07
N ASN A 332 4.12 -1.04 12.31
CA ASN A 332 4.57 -1.71 11.08
C ASN A 332 6.08 -1.48 10.88
N PRO A 333 6.74 -2.33 10.07
CA PRO A 333 8.09 -2.03 9.60
C PRO A 333 8.05 -0.92 8.53
N ASP A 334 9.23 -0.44 8.12
CA ASP A 334 9.36 0.26 6.84
C ASP A 334 9.03 -0.69 5.68
N CYS A 335 8.78 -0.17 4.47
CA CYS A 335 8.37 -0.99 3.34
C CYS A 335 9.54 -1.74 2.67
N GLY A 336 9.24 -2.82 1.94
CA GLY A 336 10.20 -3.46 1.05
C GLY A 336 10.82 -4.75 1.57
N LEU A 337 10.19 -5.50 2.47
CA LEU A 337 10.65 -6.81 2.93
C LEU A 337 10.95 -7.80 1.79
N LYS A 338 10.42 -7.57 0.60
CA LYS A 338 10.74 -8.36 -0.61
C LYS A 338 12.22 -8.44 -0.94
N THR A 339 13.03 -7.52 -0.43
CA THR A 339 14.49 -7.49 -0.64
C THR A 339 15.27 -8.23 0.44
N ARG A 340 14.61 -8.74 1.47
CA ARG A 340 15.21 -9.46 2.59
C ARG A 340 15.14 -10.96 2.41
N GLY A 341 15.84 -11.70 3.29
CA GLY A 341 15.68 -13.13 3.46
C GLY A 341 14.66 -13.44 4.57
N TRP A 342 14.16 -14.66 4.58
CA TRP A 342 13.20 -15.09 5.59
C TRP A 342 13.75 -15.11 7.02
N PRO A 343 15.00 -15.56 7.29
CA PRO A 343 15.51 -15.63 8.67
C PRO A 343 15.50 -14.27 9.37
N GLU A 344 16.06 -13.24 8.74
CA GLU A 344 16.10 -11.90 9.33
C GLU A 344 14.71 -11.23 9.36
N THR A 345 13.85 -11.51 8.38
CA THR A 345 12.47 -10.99 8.35
C THR A 345 11.67 -11.52 9.53
N ILE A 346 11.69 -12.83 9.76
CA ILE A 346 10.99 -13.45 10.90
C ILE A 346 11.53 -12.93 12.23
N ALA A 347 12.85 -12.85 12.37
CA ALA A 347 13.47 -12.39 13.60
C ALA A 347 13.12 -10.93 13.91
N ALA A 348 13.18 -10.04 12.92
CA ALA A 348 12.85 -8.61 13.08
C ALA A 348 11.36 -8.37 13.38
N LEU A 349 10.46 -9.04 12.65
CA LEU A 349 9.01 -8.93 12.92
C LEU A 349 8.65 -9.50 14.30
N LYS A 350 9.36 -10.57 14.73
CA LYS A 350 9.14 -11.10 16.08
C LYS A 350 9.48 -10.06 17.16
N VAL A 351 10.62 -9.40 17.05
CA VAL A 351 10.99 -8.32 17.99
C VAL A 351 9.93 -7.21 17.97
N MET A 352 9.49 -6.79 16.80
CA MET A 352 8.45 -5.77 16.66
C MET A 352 7.15 -6.15 17.38
N VAL A 353 6.66 -7.37 17.18
CA VAL A 353 5.43 -7.85 17.80
C VAL A 353 5.58 -8.02 19.32
N ASP A 354 6.71 -8.61 19.77
CA ASP A 354 6.96 -8.82 21.20
C ASP A 354 7.01 -7.46 21.97
N VAL A 355 7.72 -6.47 21.43
CA VAL A 355 7.79 -5.11 21.99
C VAL A 355 6.40 -4.45 21.99
N THR A 356 5.65 -4.59 20.91
CA THR A 356 4.30 -4.03 20.83
C THR A 356 3.38 -4.64 21.89
N LYS A 357 3.43 -5.96 22.10
CA LYS A 357 2.64 -6.64 23.15
C LYS A 357 3.01 -6.18 24.55
N LYS A 358 4.31 -6.01 24.84
CA LYS A 358 4.79 -5.45 26.09
C LYS A 358 4.18 -4.04 26.32
N LEU A 359 4.29 -3.18 25.32
CA LEU A 359 3.81 -1.82 25.41
C LEU A 359 2.29 -1.74 25.53
N ARG A 360 1.53 -2.61 24.87
CA ARG A 360 0.07 -2.73 25.07
C ARG A 360 -0.30 -3.01 26.53
N ALA A 361 0.45 -3.90 27.19
CA ALA A 361 0.20 -4.24 28.60
C ALA A 361 0.51 -3.06 29.54
N GLU A 362 1.45 -2.20 29.18
CA GLU A 362 1.78 -1.00 29.95
C GLU A 362 0.78 0.14 29.75
N LEU A 363 0.10 0.18 28.60
CA LEU A 363 -0.87 1.22 28.23
C LEU A 363 -2.32 0.88 28.56
N ALA A 364 -2.59 -0.41 28.89
CA ALA A 364 -3.93 -0.87 29.27
C ALA A 364 -4.34 -0.33 30.64
#